data_c62e53430a11494871f9e4aab94dc781
#
_entry.id   c62e53430a11494871f9e4aab94dc781
#
_cell.length_a   1.000
_cell.length_b   1.000
_cell.length_c   1.000
_cell.angle_alpha   90.00
_cell.angle_beta   90.00
_cell.angle_gamma   90.00
#
_symmetry.space_group_name_H-M   'P 1'
#
loop_
_entity.id
_entity.type
_entity.pdbx_description
1 polymer ?
#
loop_
_entity_poly.entity_id
_entity_poly.type
_entity_poly.pdbx_seq_one_letter_code
_entity_poly.pdbx_strand_id
1 'polypeptide(L)'
;MKRVFVIAIILILSGVISAQTTGLVLSGGGPRGVTHIGVLKALEEQKIPIDYIVGTSMGAIIGGLYASGYSPEEIEKMITSEDIVSWLSGRFDQEYYYFFKQLNPTASWQIFRVTFGSTFRAQLPTNIVSPYEMDFGFLELFAGVSASAGENFDSLFVPFRCIASDIASNEAVVLKSGQLEKAVRASMTFPFFFKPVKIDGKLMFDGGMYNNFPVDILQQEFNPDVIIGVKSGFPAGQAGNLTVVVKIGGLKRPIEGLELLAGDPEAIDNNLV
;
A
#
# COMPACT_ATOMS: atom_id res chain seq x y z
N MET A 1 7.31 -50.96 27.47
CA MET A 1 7.64 -49.70 28.17
C MET A 1 8.67 -48.85 27.39
N LYS A 2 9.84 -49.36 26.93
CA LYS A 2 10.85 -48.57 26.22
C LYS A 2 10.33 -47.89 24.94
N ARG A 3 9.47 -48.56 24.13
CA ARG A 3 8.89 -47.97 22.90
C ARG A 3 7.90 -46.84 23.15
N VAL A 4 7.11 -46.94 24.23
CA VAL A 4 6.15 -45.88 24.63
C VAL A 4 6.90 -44.64 25.12
N PHE A 5 8.02 -44.85 25.84
CA PHE A 5 8.86 -43.77 26.33
C PHE A 5 9.58 -43.02 25.19
N VAL A 6 10.02 -43.70 24.14
CA VAL A 6 10.61 -43.09 22.95
C VAL A 6 9.57 -42.28 22.16
N ILE A 7 8.35 -42.81 22.01
CA ILE A 7 7.26 -42.07 21.37
C ILE A 7 6.87 -40.82 22.16
N ALA A 8 6.81 -40.93 23.48
CA ALA A 8 6.55 -39.76 24.35
C ALA A 8 7.64 -38.70 24.26
N ILE A 9 8.92 -39.12 24.18
CA ILE A 9 10.05 -38.18 23.97
C ILE A 9 9.99 -37.54 22.62
N ILE A 10 9.63 -38.24 21.55
CA ILE A 10 9.46 -37.68 20.20
C ILE A 10 8.31 -36.70 20.18
N LEU A 11 7.19 -37.00 20.87
CA LEU A 11 6.04 -36.06 20.97
C LEU A 11 6.35 -34.84 21.84
N ILE A 12 7.24 -34.96 22.82
CA ILE A 12 7.70 -33.83 23.67
C ILE A 12 8.75 -32.99 22.91
N LEU A 13 9.59 -33.62 22.09
CA LEU A 13 10.57 -32.95 21.23
C LEU A 13 9.98 -32.32 19.99
N SER A 14 8.76 -32.68 19.57
CA SER A 14 7.95 -31.90 18.63
C SER A 14 7.40 -30.62 19.25
N GLY A 15 8.03 -30.15 20.33
CA GLY A 15 7.83 -28.85 20.91
C GLY A 15 7.85 -27.78 19.83
N VAL A 16 6.73 -27.15 19.72
CA VAL A 16 6.35 -25.97 18.97
C VAL A 16 7.54 -25.34 18.20
N ILE A 17 7.78 -25.85 17.00
CA ILE A 17 8.50 -25.08 15.99
C ILE A 17 7.53 -23.98 15.61
N SER A 18 7.52 -22.90 16.38
CA SER A 18 6.85 -21.68 15.96
C SER A 18 7.61 -21.20 14.74
N ALA A 19 7.01 -21.32 13.57
CA ALA A 19 7.55 -20.67 12.39
C ALA A 19 7.57 -19.17 12.70
N GLN A 20 8.72 -18.55 12.46
CA GLN A 20 8.90 -17.12 12.67
C GLN A 20 8.05 -16.35 11.68
N THR A 21 7.25 -15.41 12.15
CA THR A 21 6.38 -14.60 11.32
C THR A 21 7.10 -13.35 10.82
N THR A 22 6.91 -13.02 9.56
CA THR A 22 7.54 -11.87 8.90
C THR A 22 6.48 -10.88 8.43
N GLY A 23 6.61 -9.65 8.87
CA GLY A 23 5.78 -8.53 8.40
C GLY A 23 6.57 -7.61 7.48
N LEU A 24 5.91 -7.17 6.40
CA LEU A 24 6.48 -6.25 5.41
C LEU A 24 5.80 -4.89 5.51
N VAL A 25 6.60 -3.82 5.60
CA VAL A 25 6.12 -2.43 5.54
C VAL A 25 6.62 -1.77 4.27
N LEU A 26 5.69 -1.22 3.50
CA LEU A 26 5.97 -0.53 2.25
C LEU A 26 5.56 0.94 2.36
N SER A 27 6.54 1.85 2.30
CA SER A 27 6.28 3.28 2.41
C SER A 27 5.59 3.87 1.18
N GLY A 28 5.01 5.04 1.34
CA GLY A 28 4.69 5.91 0.21
C GLY A 28 5.97 6.47 -0.43
N GLY A 29 5.86 6.85 -1.70
CA GLY A 29 7.02 7.40 -2.43
C GLY A 29 6.70 7.81 -3.87
N GLY A 30 5.43 7.84 -4.25
CA GLY A 30 5.00 8.11 -5.62
C GLY A 30 5.70 7.18 -6.62
N PRO A 31 6.17 7.67 -7.77
CA PRO A 31 6.79 6.82 -8.80
C PRO A 31 7.99 5.99 -8.32
N ARG A 32 8.66 6.41 -7.26
CA ARG A 32 9.80 5.68 -6.68
C ARG A 32 9.39 4.42 -5.94
N GLY A 33 8.15 4.35 -5.47
CA GLY A 33 7.64 3.15 -4.84
C GLY A 33 7.69 1.91 -5.74
N VAL A 34 7.87 2.06 -7.06
CA VAL A 34 8.14 0.94 -7.98
C VAL A 34 9.31 0.07 -7.51
N THR A 35 10.28 0.65 -6.77
CA THR A 35 11.39 -0.11 -6.16
C THR A 35 10.95 -1.17 -5.16
N HIS A 36 9.74 -1.06 -4.58
CA HIS A 36 9.16 -2.10 -3.72
C HIS A 36 9.04 -3.44 -4.44
N ILE A 37 8.80 -3.45 -5.75
CA ILE A 37 8.70 -4.66 -6.57
C ILE A 37 10.03 -5.42 -6.56
N GLY A 38 11.15 -4.70 -6.67
CA GLY A 38 12.49 -5.31 -6.59
C GLY A 38 12.73 -6.02 -5.25
N VAL A 39 12.22 -5.44 -4.16
CA VAL A 39 12.32 -6.07 -2.83
C VAL A 39 11.43 -7.31 -2.74
N LEU A 40 10.19 -7.27 -3.26
CA LEU A 40 9.31 -8.44 -3.31
C LEU A 40 9.97 -9.59 -4.09
N LYS A 41 10.56 -9.32 -5.25
CA LYS A 41 11.33 -10.31 -6.02
C LYS A 41 12.47 -10.92 -5.22
N ALA A 42 13.27 -10.07 -4.57
CA ALA A 42 14.40 -10.53 -3.75
C ALA A 42 13.94 -11.40 -2.57
N LEU A 43 12.81 -11.06 -1.92
CA LEU A 43 12.26 -11.87 -0.83
C LEU A 43 11.76 -13.23 -1.32
N GLU A 44 11.08 -13.29 -2.47
CA GLU A 44 10.66 -14.56 -3.06
C GLU A 44 11.85 -15.43 -3.52
N GLU A 45 12.86 -14.85 -4.19
CA GLU A 45 14.07 -15.54 -4.59
C GLU A 45 14.80 -16.15 -3.40
N GLN A 46 14.84 -15.43 -2.27
CA GLN A 46 15.43 -15.90 -1.02
C GLN A 46 14.48 -16.81 -0.21
N LYS A 47 13.26 -17.04 -0.71
CA LYS A 47 12.21 -17.83 -0.02
C LYS A 47 11.90 -17.33 1.39
N ILE A 48 11.94 -16.02 1.56
CA ILE A 48 11.54 -15.37 2.81
C ILE A 48 10.01 -15.21 2.78
N PRO A 49 9.25 -15.87 3.66
CA PRO A 49 7.81 -15.76 3.68
C PRO A 49 7.39 -14.35 4.13
N ILE A 50 6.29 -13.87 3.58
CA ILE A 50 5.64 -12.62 3.98
C ILE A 50 4.28 -13.01 4.56
N ASP A 51 4.14 -12.87 5.89
CA ASP A 51 2.91 -13.25 6.59
C ASP A 51 1.93 -12.08 6.73
N TYR A 52 2.44 -10.84 6.73
CA TYR A 52 1.65 -9.63 6.89
C TYR A 52 2.21 -8.48 6.06
N ILE A 53 1.33 -7.62 5.53
CA ILE A 53 1.76 -6.43 4.78
C ILE A 53 1.02 -5.20 5.30
N VAL A 54 1.78 -4.11 5.49
CA VAL A 54 1.21 -2.78 5.71
C VAL A 54 1.81 -1.81 4.70
N GLY A 55 0.96 -1.05 4.01
CA GLY A 55 1.40 -0.14 2.95
C GLY A 55 0.77 1.24 3.02
N THR A 56 1.50 2.23 2.53
CA THR A 56 1.02 3.60 2.36
C THR A 56 1.22 4.05 0.92
N SER A 57 0.22 4.69 0.31
CA SER A 57 0.31 5.29 -1.04
C SER A 57 0.77 4.25 -2.09
N MET A 58 1.89 4.46 -2.78
CA MET A 58 2.45 3.47 -3.71
C MET A 58 2.73 2.13 -3.04
N GLY A 59 3.16 2.13 -1.77
CA GLY A 59 3.32 0.91 -0.99
C GLY A 59 1.99 0.19 -0.73
N ALA A 60 0.88 0.91 -0.64
CA ALA A 60 -0.46 0.32 -0.55
C ALA A 60 -0.91 -0.29 -1.88
N ILE A 61 -0.55 0.30 -3.02
CA ILE A 61 -0.85 -0.25 -4.34
C ILE A 61 -0.09 -1.57 -4.53
N ILE A 62 1.23 -1.55 -4.38
CA ILE A 62 2.08 -2.72 -4.60
C ILE A 62 1.82 -3.80 -3.56
N GLY A 63 1.71 -3.42 -2.28
CA GLY A 63 1.39 -4.34 -1.19
C GLY A 63 -0.01 -4.93 -1.32
N GLY A 64 -0.99 -4.14 -1.76
CA GLY A 64 -2.35 -4.58 -2.01
C GLY A 64 -2.44 -5.58 -3.18
N LEU A 65 -1.71 -5.36 -4.27
CA LEU A 65 -1.61 -6.29 -5.38
C LEU A 65 -0.97 -7.62 -4.93
N TYR A 66 0.14 -7.56 -4.21
CA TYR A 66 0.79 -8.76 -3.68
C TYR A 66 -0.11 -9.50 -2.69
N ALA A 67 -0.76 -8.78 -1.78
CA ALA A 67 -1.73 -9.34 -0.84
C ALA A 67 -2.95 -9.95 -1.55
N SER A 68 -3.25 -9.52 -2.76
CA SER A 68 -4.28 -10.08 -3.63
C SER A 68 -3.85 -11.36 -4.37
N GLY A 69 -2.57 -11.75 -4.26
CA GLY A 69 -2.02 -12.97 -4.86
C GLY A 69 -1.33 -12.77 -6.21
N TYR A 70 -1.10 -11.52 -6.64
CA TYR A 70 -0.28 -11.26 -7.83
C TYR A 70 1.20 -11.47 -7.54
N SER A 71 1.91 -12.13 -8.44
CA SER A 71 3.37 -12.28 -8.36
C SER A 71 4.07 -10.95 -8.59
N PRO A 72 5.31 -10.77 -8.09
CA PRO A 72 6.09 -9.57 -8.34
C PRO A 72 6.28 -9.25 -9.83
N GLU A 73 6.38 -10.26 -10.69
CA GLU A 73 6.49 -10.11 -12.15
C GLU A 73 5.19 -9.56 -12.77
N GLU A 74 4.04 -10.06 -12.32
CA GLU A 74 2.74 -9.53 -12.75
C GLU A 74 2.53 -8.09 -12.29
N ILE A 75 2.90 -7.80 -11.05
CA ILE A 75 2.86 -6.44 -10.49
C ILE A 75 3.75 -5.50 -11.29
N GLU A 76 4.99 -5.90 -11.62
CA GLU A 76 5.89 -5.10 -12.44
C GLU A 76 5.27 -4.79 -13.81
N LYS A 77 4.75 -5.81 -14.48
CA LYS A 77 4.11 -5.65 -15.79
C LYS A 77 2.91 -4.70 -15.72
N MET A 78 2.09 -4.80 -14.69
CA MET A 78 0.95 -3.90 -14.50
C MET A 78 1.41 -2.47 -14.22
N ILE A 79 2.30 -2.27 -13.24
CA ILE A 79 2.73 -0.94 -12.80
C ILE A 79 3.53 -0.19 -13.90
N THR A 80 4.20 -0.91 -14.79
CA THR A 80 4.95 -0.32 -15.91
C THR A 80 4.14 -0.21 -17.21
N SER A 81 2.86 -0.63 -17.19
CA SER A 81 1.98 -0.55 -18.36
C SER A 81 1.58 0.90 -18.71
N GLU A 82 1.20 1.11 -19.96
CA GLU A 82 0.64 2.39 -20.41
C GLU A 82 -0.68 2.73 -19.72
N ASP A 83 -1.43 1.70 -19.29
CA ASP A 83 -2.70 1.87 -18.58
C ASP A 83 -2.51 2.60 -17.26
N ILE A 84 -1.55 2.18 -16.45
CA ILE A 84 -1.23 2.88 -15.18
C ILE A 84 -0.83 4.33 -15.42
N VAL A 85 -0.03 4.59 -16.44
CA VAL A 85 0.36 5.97 -16.82
C VAL A 85 -0.88 6.78 -17.23
N SER A 86 -1.79 6.17 -17.96
CA SER A 86 -3.05 6.79 -18.37
C SER A 86 -3.95 7.09 -17.17
N TRP A 87 -4.10 6.16 -16.25
CA TRP A 87 -4.88 6.34 -15.01
C TRP A 87 -4.31 7.46 -14.13
N LEU A 88 -2.99 7.48 -13.93
CA LEU A 88 -2.30 8.50 -13.14
C LEU A 88 -2.35 9.88 -13.80
N SER A 89 -2.39 9.95 -15.13
CA SER A 89 -2.48 11.21 -15.89
C SER A 89 -3.91 11.68 -16.15
N GLY A 90 -4.91 10.83 -15.86
CA GLY A 90 -6.33 11.09 -16.14
C GLY A 90 -6.63 11.18 -17.62
N ARG A 91 -5.83 10.50 -18.47
CA ARG A 91 -6.09 10.44 -19.91
C ARG A 91 -7.17 9.40 -20.17
N PHE A 92 -8.20 9.81 -20.86
CA PHE A 92 -9.23 8.94 -21.36
C PHE A 92 -8.79 8.28 -22.67
N ASP A 93 -9.03 6.98 -22.76
CA ASP A 93 -9.00 6.33 -24.06
C ASP A 93 -10.21 6.81 -24.86
N GLN A 94 -9.95 7.25 -26.11
CA GLN A 94 -10.99 7.83 -26.98
C GLN A 94 -12.08 6.81 -27.32
N GLU A 95 -11.83 5.52 -27.22
CA GLU A 95 -12.83 4.46 -27.45
C GLU A 95 -13.99 4.49 -26.47
N TYR A 96 -13.79 5.02 -25.25
CA TYR A 96 -14.82 5.13 -24.22
C TYR A 96 -15.57 6.47 -24.22
N TYR A 97 -15.27 7.36 -25.18
CA TYR A 97 -16.02 8.60 -25.32
C TYR A 97 -17.43 8.37 -25.88
N TYR A 98 -18.43 8.70 -25.09
CA TYR A 98 -19.81 8.75 -25.57
C TYR A 98 -19.98 9.89 -26.55
N PHE A 99 -20.05 9.58 -27.85
CA PHE A 99 -20.19 10.56 -28.94
C PHE A 99 -21.36 11.55 -28.76
N PHE A 100 -22.41 11.18 -28.04
CA PHE A 100 -23.59 11.99 -27.82
C PHE A 100 -23.47 13.03 -26.67
N LYS A 101 -22.41 13.02 -25.89
CA LYS A 101 -22.17 13.95 -24.77
C LYS A 101 -20.83 14.67 -24.83
N GLN A 102 -20.25 14.79 -26.00
CA GLN A 102 -19.03 15.58 -26.14
C GLN A 102 -19.39 17.05 -25.87
N LEU A 103 -18.89 17.56 -24.76
CA LEU A 103 -18.75 19.00 -24.57
C LEU A 103 -17.77 19.51 -25.63
N ASN A 104 -18.09 20.62 -26.27
CA ASN A 104 -17.16 21.24 -27.21
C ASN A 104 -15.78 21.34 -26.56
N PRO A 105 -14.71 20.87 -27.24
CA PRO A 105 -13.37 20.93 -26.69
C PRO A 105 -13.03 22.39 -26.38
N THR A 106 -12.91 22.70 -25.10
CA THR A 106 -12.43 24.02 -24.66
C THR A 106 -10.94 23.91 -24.41
N ALA A 107 -10.17 24.92 -24.79
CA ALA A 107 -8.75 24.98 -24.51
C ALA A 107 -8.44 25.16 -23.00
N SER A 108 -9.47 25.19 -22.15
CA SER A 108 -9.32 25.35 -20.71
C SER A 108 -8.98 24.02 -20.05
N TRP A 109 -7.86 23.96 -19.37
CA TRP A 109 -7.41 22.83 -18.54
C TRP A 109 -8.08 22.80 -17.15
N GLN A 110 -8.79 23.89 -16.78
CA GLN A 110 -9.60 23.96 -15.55
C GLN A 110 -10.91 24.70 -15.81
N ILE A 111 -11.99 24.18 -15.25
CA ILE A 111 -13.32 24.77 -15.30
C ILE A 111 -13.75 25.19 -13.88
N PHE A 112 -13.97 26.48 -13.70
CA PHE A 112 -14.53 27.02 -12.46
C PHE A 112 -16.04 27.11 -12.62
N ARG A 113 -16.77 26.46 -11.72
CA ARG A 113 -18.23 26.58 -11.68
C ARG A 113 -18.61 27.74 -10.76
N VAL A 114 -19.19 28.77 -11.34
CA VAL A 114 -19.72 29.92 -10.60
C VAL A 114 -21.24 29.85 -10.64
N THR A 115 -21.87 29.81 -9.48
CA THR A 115 -23.32 29.83 -9.36
C THR A 115 -23.75 31.16 -8.80
N PHE A 116 -24.59 31.87 -9.57
CA PHE A 116 -25.21 33.13 -9.16
C PHE A 116 -26.58 32.82 -8.58
N GLY A 117 -26.77 33.12 -7.29
CA GLY A 117 -28.02 32.99 -6.57
C GLY A 117 -28.12 34.10 -5.52
N SER A 118 -28.90 33.89 -4.46
CA SER A 118 -28.94 34.81 -3.31
C SER A 118 -27.57 34.95 -2.60
N THR A 119 -26.63 34.01 -2.88
CA THR A 119 -25.24 34.05 -2.44
C THR A 119 -24.33 33.67 -3.61
N PHE A 120 -23.21 34.39 -3.75
CA PHE A 120 -22.17 34.07 -4.70
C PHE A 120 -21.39 32.82 -4.18
N ARG A 121 -21.39 31.74 -4.97
CA ARG A 121 -20.61 30.52 -4.67
C ARG A 121 -19.69 30.21 -5.82
N ALA A 122 -18.38 30.35 -5.60
CA ALA A 122 -17.35 29.86 -6.50
C ALA A 122 -16.89 28.48 -5.98
N GLN A 123 -17.02 27.45 -6.79
CA GLN A 123 -16.44 26.15 -6.50
C GLN A 123 -15.05 26.08 -7.16
N LEU A 124 -14.04 26.00 -6.33
CA LEU A 124 -12.68 25.69 -6.78
C LEU A 124 -12.61 24.20 -7.18
N PRO A 125 -11.89 23.85 -8.24
CA PRO A 125 -11.64 22.45 -8.55
C PRO A 125 -10.85 21.83 -7.41
N THR A 126 -11.31 20.67 -6.93
CA THR A 126 -10.68 19.95 -5.81
C THR A 126 -9.56 19.03 -6.26
N ASN A 127 -9.42 18.83 -7.58
CA ASN A 127 -8.44 17.90 -8.17
C ASN A 127 -8.04 18.37 -9.58
N ILE A 128 -6.80 18.08 -9.95
CA ILE A 128 -6.24 18.37 -11.26
C ILE A 128 -6.50 17.20 -12.23
N VAL A 129 -6.40 15.98 -11.72
CA VAL A 129 -6.56 14.74 -12.49
C VAL A 129 -7.97 14.18 -12.34
N SER A 130 -8.57 13.74 -13.46
CA SER A 130 -9.84 13.02 -13.44
C SER A 130 -9.68 11.73 -12.62
N PRO A 131 -10.58 11.43 -11.67
CA PRO A 131 -10.47 10.21 -10.86
C PRO A 131 -11.01 8.96 -11.59
N TYR A 132 -11.77 9.14 -12.67
CA TYR A 132 -12.58 8.05 -13.21
C TYR A 132 -11.77 6.87 -13.72
N GLU A 133 -10.69 7.11 -14.46
CA GLU A 133 -9.84 6.08 -15.02
C GLU A 133 -9.16 5.26 -13.93
N MET A 134 -8.64 5.97 -12.94
CA MET A 134 -7.99 5.33 -11.80
C MET A 134 -8.98 4.56 -10.94
N ASP A 135 -10.16 5.13 -10.67
CA ASP A 135 -11.21 4.46 -9.90
C ASP A 135 -11.67 3.19 -10.63
N PHE A 136 -11.80 3.24 -11.97
CA PHE A 136 -12.15 2.08 -12.79
C PHE A 136 -11.02 1.05 -12.85
N GLY A 137 -9.79 1.46 -13.06
CA GLY A 137 -8.64 0.58 -13.09
C GLY A 137 -8.42 -0.15 -11.76
N PHE A 138 -8.57 0.54 -10.64
CA PHE A 138 -8.51 -0.12 -9.32
C PHE A 138 -9.68 -1.07 -9.08
N LEU A 139 -10.88 -0.73 -9.56
CA LEU A 139 -12.01 -1.63 -9.52
C LEU A 139 -11.69 -2.92 -10.29
N GLU A 140 -11.14 -2.81 -11.48
CA GLU A 140 -10.75 -3.95 -12.31
C GLU A 140 -9.71 -4.84 -11.62
N LEU A 141 -8.69 -4.23 -11.00
CA LEU A 141 -7.62 -4.97 -10.33
C LEU A 141 -8.06 -5.65 -9.02
N PHE A 142 -8.91 -5.00 -8.23
CA PHE A 142 -9.13 -5.43 -6.84
C PHE A 142 -10.54 -5.95 -6.54
N ALA A 143 -11.58 -5.61 -7.33
CA ALA A 143 -12.96 -5.92 -6.94
C ALA A 143 -13.23 -7.43 -6.83
N GLY A 144 -12.69 -8.25 -7.72
CA GLY A 144 -12.85 -9.69 -7.68
C GLY A 144 -12.26 -10.31 -6.41
N VAL A 145 -11.06 -9.87 -6.05
CA VAL A 145 -10.36 -10.33 -4.83
C VAL A 145 -11.05 -9.80 -3.58
N SER A 146 -11.44 -8.53 -3.58
CA SER A 146 -12.19 -7.90 -2.49
C SER A 146 -13.49 -8.66 -2.17
N ALA A 147 -14.27 -9.00 -3.22
CA ALA A 147 -15.48 -9.78 -3.07
C ALA A 147 -15.20 -11.21 -2.55
N SER A 148 -14.16 -11.87 -3.06
CA SER A 148 -13.77 -13.22 -2.63
C SER A 148 -13.31 -13.26 -1.17
N ALA A 149 -12.64 -12.20 -0.70
CA ALA A 149 -12.20 -12.04 0.68
C ALA A 149 -13.34 -11.60 1.63
N GLY A 150 -14.56 -11.40 1.12
CA GLY A 150 -15.70 -10.92 1.92
C GLY A 150 -15.47 -9.54 2.53
N GLU A 151 -14.76 -8.67 1.82
CA GLU A 151 -14.37 -7.34 2.27
C GLU A 151 -13.55 -7.32 3.58
N ASN A 152 -12.90 -8.43 3.92
CA ASN A 152 -12.01 -8.55 5.07
C ASN A 152 -10.57 -8.74 4.60
N PHE A 153 -9.70 -7.78 4.89
CA PHE A 153 -8.31 -7.81 4.40
C PHE A 153 -7.44 -8.85 5.11
N ASP A 154 -7.91 -9.45 6.20
CA ASP A 154 -7.27 -10.62 6.81
C ASP A 154 -7.50 -11.92 6.01
N SER A 155 -8.50 -11.92 5.12
CA SER A 155 -8.84 -13.05 4.25
C SER A 155 -8.20 -12.97 2.87
N LEU A 156 -7.36 -11.97 2.61
CA LEU A 156 -6.53 -11.89 1.41
C LEU A 156 -5.44 -12.97 1.42
N PHE A 157 -4.76 -13.16 0.29
CA PHE A 157 -3.65 -14.12 0.20
C PHE A 157 -2.56 -13.84 1.24
N VAL A 158 -2.27 -12.55 1.49
CA VAL A 158 -1.51 -12.10 2.66
C VAL A 158 -2.36 -11.07 3.42
N PRO A 159 -2.59 -11.20 4.73
CA PRO A 159 -3.27 -10.21 5.55
C PRO A 159 -2.68 -8.83 5.35
N PHE A 160 -3.55 -7.84 5.10
CA PHE A 160 -3.14 -6.53 4.60
C PHE A 160 -3.75 -5.38 5.40
N ARG A 161 -3.00 -4.31 5.56
CA ARG A 161 -3.48 -3.00 6.00
C ARG A 161 -2.98 -1.92 5.06
N CYS A 162 -3.81 -0.93 4.77
CA CYS A 162 -3.34 0.28 4.14
C CYS A 162 -3.71 1.52 4.95
N ILE A 163 -2.89 2.56 4.83
CA ILE A 163 -3.02 3.77 5.60
C ILE A 163 -3.61 4.87 4.73
N ALA A 164 -4.65 5.51 5.22
CA ALA A 164 -5.19 6.73 4.68
C ALA A 164 -5.12 7.85 5.73
N SER A 165 -5.39 9.08 5.33
CA SER A 165 -5.41 10.24 6.23
C SER A 165 -6.80 10.87 6.26
N ASP A 166 -7.36 11.03 7.46
CA ASP A 166 -8.54 11.85 7.70
C ASP A 166 -8.10 13.27 8.08
N ILE A 167 -8.26 14.20 7.14
CA ILE A 167 -7.86 15.61 7.36
C ILE A 167 -8.75 16.28 8.40
N ALA A 168 -10.00 15.84 8.56
CA ALA A 168 -10.94 16.47 9.50
C ALA A 168 -10.54 16.19 10.96
N SER A 169 -10.04 14.99 11.25
CA SER A 169 -9.54 14.60 12.57
C SER A 169 -8.04 14.81 12.74
N ASN A 170 -7.28 15.08 11.66
CA ASN A 170 -5.82 15.14 11.63
C ASN A 170 -5.15 13.83 12.08
N GLU A 171 -5.66 12.69 11.61
CA GLU A 171 -5.20 11.38 12.04
C GLU A 171 -4.94 10.45 10.86
N ALA A 172 -3.99 9.52 11.05
CA ALA A 172 -3.85 8.37 10.18
C ALA A 172 -5.00 7.38 10.45
N VAL A 173 -5.57 6.82 9.40
CA VAL A 173 -6.64 5.83 9.47
C VAL A 173 -6.15 4.52 8.90
N VAL A 174 -6.22 3.46 9.70
CA VAL A 174 -5.89 2.10 9.29
C VAL A 174 -7.11 1.46 8.63
N LEU A 175 -7.00 1.15 7.34
CA LEU A 175 -8.04 0.48 6.57
C LEU A 175 -7.72 -1.03 6.52
N LYS A 176 -8.65 -1.84 7.02
CA LYS A 176 -8.51 -3.29 7.19
C LYS A 176 -9.71 -4.10 6.72
N SER A 177 -10.73 -3.41 6.24
CA SER A 177 -11.96 -4.02 5.73
C SER A 177 -12.68 -3.08 4.79
N GLY A 178 -13.70 -3.59 4.09
CA GLY A 178 -14.47 -2.87 3.09
C GLY A 178 -13.94 -3.12 1.68
N GLN A 179 -14.25 -2.25 0.76
CA GLN A 179 -13.84 -2.37 -0.63
C GLN A 179 -12.35 -2.07 -0.77
N LEU A 180 -11.56 -3.09 -1.13
CA LEU A 180 -10.10 -2.99 -1.22
C LEU A 180 -9.65 -1.93 -2.23
N GLU A 181 -10.31 -1.85 -3.37
CA GLU A 181 -10.06 -0.82 -4.38
C GLU A 181 -10.24 0.60 -3.84
N LYS A 182 -11.25 0.83 -3.01
CA LYS A 182 -11.45 2.12 -2.36
C LYS A 182 -10.42 2.43 -1.30
N ALA A 183 -10.03 1.42 -0.53
CA ALA A 183 -9.02 1.56 0.51
C ALA A 183 -7.66 1.93 -0.08
N VAL A 184 -7.20 1.18 -1.10
CA VAL A 184 -5.96 1.46 -1.81
C VAL A 184 -6.02 2.83 -2.51
N ARG A 185 -7.16 3.13 -3.16
CA ARG A 185 -7.38 4.42 -3.81
C ARG A 185 -7.35 5.60 -2.83
N ALA A 186 -7.90 5.43 -1.63
CA ALA A 186 -7.83 6.44 -0.57
C ALA A 186 -6.39 6.68 -0.13
N SER A 187 -5.65 5.58 0.11
CA SER A 187 -4.25 5.62 0.57
C SER A 187 -3.31 6.39 -0.37
N MET A 188 -3.61 6.45 -1.68
CA MET A 188 -2.79 7.13 -2.67
C MET A 188 -3.35 8.48 -3.14
N THR A 189 -4.42 8.97 -2.50
CA THR A 189 -5.08 10.23 -2.88
C THR A 189 -4.26 11.45 -2.46
N PHE A 190 -3.28 11.84 -3.26
CA PHE A 190 -2.49 13.04 -3.00
C PHE A 190 -3.36 14.31 -3.10
N PRO A 191 -3.33 15.19 -2.07
CA PRO A 191 -4.15 16.41 -2.03
C PRO A 191 -3.96 17.29 -3.27
N PHE A 192 -5.03 17.90 -3.73
CA PHE A 192 -5.13 18.76 -4.92
C PHE A 192 -4.90 18.04 -6.25
N PHE A 193 -4.17 16.93 -6.25
CA PHE A 193 -3.92 16.16 -7.45
C PHE A 193 -5.09 15.24 -7.78
N PHE A 194 -5.54 14.47 -6.78
CA PHE A 194 -6.67 13.56 -6.90
C PHE A 194 -7.85 13.98 -6.02
N LYS A 195 -9.05 13.63 -6.47
CA LYS A 195 -10.27 13.83 -5.70
C LYS A 195 -10.25 12.90 -4.47
N PRO A 196 -10.57 13.41 -3.25
CA PRO A 196 -10.63 12.59 -2.04
C PRO A 196 -11.70 11.49 -2.15
N VAL A 197 -11.41 10.37 -1.50
CA VAL A 197 -12.31 9.22 -1.43
C VAL A 197 -13.12 9.30 -0.13
N LYS A 198 -14.42 9.03 -0.23
CA LYS A 198 -15.28 9.00 0.95
C LYS A 198 -15.41 7.56 1.46
N ILE A 199 -14.94 7.32 2.70
CA ILE A 199 -15.08 6.05 3.43
C ILE A 199 -15.73 6.36 4.78
N ASP A 200 -16.80 5.67 5.13
CA ASP A 200 -17.55 5.82 6.38
C ASP A 200 -17.92 7.29 6.73
N GLY A 201 -18.27 8.04 5.69
CA GLY A 201 -18.66 9.45 5.85
C GLY A 201 -17.49 10.43 5.90
N LYS A 202 -16.25 9.97 6.05
CA LYS A 202 -15.03 10.77 6.14
C LYS A 202 -14.36 10.92 4.78
N LEU A 203 -13.71 12.06 4.54
CA LEU A 203 -12.91 12.30 3.34
C LEU A 203 -11.47 11.87 3.58
N MET A 204 -11.06 10.83 2.87
CA MET A 204 -9.74 10.24 2.97
C MET A 204 -8.80 10.78 1.91
N PHE A 205 -7.58 11.00 2.34
CA PHE A 205 -6.45 11.42 1.52
C PHE A 205 -5.25 10.48 1.71
N ASP A 206 -4.16 10.75 0.99
CA ASP A 206 -2.93 9.96 1.03
C ASP A 206 -2.43 9.76 2.47
N GLY A 207 -2.19 8.50 2.82
CA GLY A 207 -1.72 8.13 4.15
C GLY A 207 -0.38 8.74 4.52
N GLY A 208 0.44 9.07 3.52
CA GLY A 208 1.74 9.71 3.72
C GLY A 208 1.70 11.09 4.37
N MET A 209 0.52 11.69 4.52
CA MET A 209 0.38 12.95 5.24
C MET A 209 0.59 12.79 6.76
N TYR A 210 0.23 11.65 7.33
CA TYR A 210 0.34 11.39 8.78
C TYR A 210 1.18 10.17 9.12
N ASN A 211 1.18 9.11 8.29
CA ASN A 211 2.02 7.93 8.50
C ASN A 211 2.50 7.35 7.16
N ASN A 212 3.63 7.87 6.69
CA ASN A 212 4.20 7.46 5.40
C ASN A 212 4.96 6.13 5.47
N PHE A 213 5.37 5.69 6.66
CA PHE A 213 6.14 4.46 6.87
C PHE A 213 5.61 3.71 8.11
N PRO A 214 4.48 2.99 7.98
CA PRO A 214 3.66 2.52 9.09
C PRO A 214 4.19 1.26 9.80
N VAL A 215 5.42 1.31 10.31
CA VAL A 215 6.04 0.23 11.10
C VAL A 215 5.30 0.01 12.42
N ASP A 216 4.88 1.10 13.05
CA ASP A 216 4.07 1.11 14.27
C ASP A 216 2.75 0.36 14.08
N ILE A 217 2.08 0.56 12.96
CA ILE A 217 0.82 -0.10 12.63
C ILE A 217 1.03 -1.61 12.41
N LEU A 218 2.09 -2.00 11.69
CA LEU A 218 2.41 -3.42 11.54
C LEU A 218 2.65 -4.09 12.89
N GLN A 219 3.38 -3.41 13.77
CA GLN A 219 3.65 -3.92 15.12
C GLN A 219 2.37 -4.02 15.97
N GLN A 220 1.47 -3.04 15.88
CA GLN A 220 0.23 -3.00 16.66
C GLN A 220 -0.81 -4.00 16.18
N GLU A 221 -0.99 -4.12 14.85
CA GLU A 221 -2.04 -4.96 14.27
C GLU A 221 -1.66 -6.44 14.20
N PHE A 222 -0.38 -6.77 13.98
CA PHE A 222 0.05 -8.14 13.71
C PHE A 222 1.14 -8.66 14.63
N ASN A 223 1.94 -7.78 15.21
CA ASN A 223 3.05 -8.13 16.13
C ASN A 223 3.96 -9.26 15.60
N PRO A 224 4.50 -9.16 14.36
CA PRO A 224 5.35 -10.20 13.79
C PRO A 224 6.69 -10.30 14.50
N ASP A 225 7.36 -11.47 14.37
CA ASP A 225 8.70 -11.70 14.94
C ASP A 225 9.78 -10.91 14.21
N VAL A 226 9.60 -10.72 12.88
CA VAL A 226 10.51 -9.95 12.01
C VAL A 226 9.72 -8.89 11.28
N ILE A 227 10.27 -7.69 11.22
CA ILE A 227 9.73 -6.60 10.41
C ILE A 227 10.77 -6.23 9.36
N ILE A 228 10.35 -6.28 8.10
CA ILE A 228 11.11 -5.78 6.95
C ILE A 228 10.43 -4.51 6.50
N GLY A 229 11.10 -3.38 6.63
CA GLY A 229 10.60 -2.08 6.20
C GLY A 229 11.31 -1.60 4.93
N VAL A 230 10.54 -1.20 3.92
CA VAL A 230 11.05 -0.67 2.65
C VAL A 230 10.62 0.78 2.52
N LYS A 231 11.61 1.69 2.62
CA LYS A 231 11.39 3.13 2.53
C LYS A 231 11.89 3.65 1.18
N SER A 232 10.98 4.13 0.35
CA SER A 232 11.25 4.68 -0.99
C SER A 232 11.27 6.22 -1.05
N GLY A 233 11.52 6.88 0.08
CA GLY A 233 11.58 8.33 0.20
C GLY A 233 13.01 8.87 0.14
N PHE A 234 13.16 10.21 -0.11
CA PHE A 234 14.46 10.87 0.06
C PHE A 234 14.66 11.34 1.50
N PRO A 235 15.85 11.18 2.06
CA PRO A 235 16.35 12.16 2.99
C PRO A 235 16.51 13.48 2.24
N ALA A 236 16.13 14.60 2.85
CA ALA A 236 16.31 15.92 2.25
C ALA A 236 17.78 16.08 1.81
N GLY A 237 18.03 16.16 0.51
CA GLY A 237 19.36 16.41 -0.06
C GLY A 237 20.08 15.22 -0.70
N GLN A 238 19.54 14.00 -0.70
CA GLN A 238 20.17 12.86 -1.37
C GLN A 238 19.24 12.21 -2.41
N ALA A 239 19.73 12.06 -3.62
CA ALA A 239 18.99 11.43 -4.72
C ALA A 239 19.15 9.89 -4.65
N GLY A 240 18.04 9.19 -4.56
CA GLY A 240 17.95 7.85 -5.15
C GLY A 240 18.24 6.65 -4.26
N ASN A 241 18.28 6.73 -2.94
CA ASN A 241 18.53 5.54 -2.13
C ASN A 241 17.23 4.88 -1.63
N LEU A 242 17.00 3.63 -2.06
CA LEU A 242 16.08 2.72 -1.41
C LEU A 242 16.69 2.33 -0.06
N THR A 243 15.97 2.56 1.02
CA THR A 243 16.39 2.10 2.35
C THR A 243 15.53 0.91 2.73
N VAL A 244 16.17 -0.23 2.93
CA VAL A 244 15.53 -1.41 3.52
C VAL A 244 15.99 -1.49 4.96
N VAL A 245 15.02 -1.49 5.87
CA VAL A 245 15.25 -1.57 7.31
C VAL A 245 14.71 -2.90 7.79
N VAL A 246 15.51 -3.65 8.55
CA VAL A 246 15.06 -4.91 9.15
C VAL A 246 15.12 -4.79 10.66
N LYS A 247 13.96 -4.92 11.29
CA LYS A 247 13.84 -5.03 12.75
C LYS A 247 13.50 -6.46 13.10
N ILE A 248 14.32 -7.07 13.93
CA ILE A 248 14.13 -8.43 14.41
C ILE A 248 13.72 -8.34 15.87
N GLY A 249 12.44 -8.65 16.15
CA GLY A 249 11.91 -8.65 17.52
C GLY A 249 12.37 -9.90 18.27
N GLY A 250 13.10 -9.70 19.39
CA GLY A 250 13.40 -10.78 20.33
C GLY A 250 14.31 -11.91 19.84
N LEU A 251 15.08 -11.74 18.82
CA LEU A 251 15.71 -12.79 18.08
C LEU A 251 17.05 -13.28 18.58
N LYS A 252 17.15 -14.62 18.56
CA LYS A 252 18.38 -15.34 18.90
C LYS A 252 19.22 -15.74 17.67
N ARG A 253 18.79 -15.44 16.42
CA ARG A 253 19.54 -15.81 15.21
C ARG A 253 19.37 -14.78 14.10
N PRO A 254 20.45 -14.36 13.41
CA PRO A 254 20.36 -13.56 12.18
C PRO A 254 19.77 -14.40 11.04
N ILE A 255 18.99 -13.78 10.15
CA ILE A 255 18.55 -14.42 8.92
C ILE A 255 19.72 -14.42 7.96
N GLU A 256 20.26 -15.59 7.62
CA GLU A 256 21.32 -15.72 6.62
C GLU A 256 20.84 -15.16 5.27
N GLY A 257 21.61 -14.29 4.66
CA GLY A 257 21.31 -13.64 3.37
C GLY A 257 20.72 -12.22 3.48
N LEU A 258 20.35 -11.75 4.67
CA LEU A 258 19.80 -10.40 4.85
C LEU A 258 20.87 -9.33 5.16
N GLU A 259 22.11 -9.72 5.37
CA GLU A 259 23.25 -8.80 5.65
C GLU A 259 23.48 -7.76 4.55
N LEU A 260 23.04 -8.03 3.32
CA LEU A 260 23.11 -7.09 2.19
C LEU A 260 22.06 -5.96 2.24
N LEU A 261 21.08 -6.07 3.13
CA LEU A 261 19.95 -5.13 3.23
C LEU A 261 19.92 -4.38 4.58
N ALA A 262 20.80 -4.72 5.52
CA ALA A 262 20.82 -4.13 6.85
C ALA A 262 21.43 -2.72 6.80
N GLY A 263 20.59 -1.71 6.92
CA GLY A 263 21.02 -0.39 7.35
C GLY A 263 21.32 -0.37 8.85
N ASP A 264 22.10 0.59 9.30
CA ASP A 264 22.49 0.80 10.69
C ASP A 264 21.26 0.74 11.62
N PRO A 265 21.23 -0.17 12.63
CA PRO A 265 20.13 -0.28 13.59
C PRO A 265 19.83 1.02 14.34
N GLU A 266 20.81 1.91 14.55
CA GLU A 266 20.63 3.23 15.17
C GLU A 266 19.86 4.21 14.27
N ALA A 267 19.81 3.98 12.96
CA ALA A 267 19.02 4.80 12.03
C ALA A 267 17.49 4.58 12.18
N ILE A 268 17.07 3.52 12.86
CA ILE A 268 15.65 3.20 13.07
C ILE A 268 15.02 4.13 14.11
N ASP A 269 15.75 4.44 15.20
CA ASP A 269 15.22 5.24 16.32
C ASP A 269 15.20 6.74 16.02
N ASN A 270 16.04 7.23 15.12
CA ASN A 270 16.15 8.68 14.83
C ASN A 270 15.21 9.20 13.73
N ASN A 271 14.42 8.31 13.08
CA ASN A 271 13.46 8.68 12.03
C ASN A 271 12.00 8.34 12.36
N LEU A 272 11.71 8.04 13.62
CA LEU A 272 10.34 7.79 14.12
C LEU A 272 9.70 9.04 14.77
N VAL A 273 10.30 10.23 14.57
CA VAL A 273 9.73 11.52 15.00
C VAL A 273 9.35 12.33 13.79
#